data_cd02d93e73132368f76fe581373ce07a
#
_entry.id   cd02d93e73132368f76fe581373ce07a
#
_cell.length_a   1.000
_cell.length_b   1.000
_cell.length_c   1.000
_cell.angle_alpha   90.00
_cell.angle_beta   90.00
_cell.angle_gamma   90.00
#
_symmetry.space_group_name_H-M   'P 1'
#
loop_
_entity.id
_entity.type
_entity.pdbx_description
1 polymer ?
#
loop_
_entity_poly.entity_id
_entity_poly.type
_entity_poly.pdbx_seq_one_letter_code
_entity_poly.pdbx_strand_id
1 'polypeptide(L)'
;LRHRMLEPERLGWKYNAQWMQDHQQEIADLLRHIADKGPVRAADFASGADHKPGWWAWKPHKRHLENLFSAGELMVSERRNFQRVYDLRSRVLPEWQDALHALSEADAQWEMLRNSARSLGIFRAAWLPDYYRLKRVALKPYLEKAQQAGEIMPVEVA
;
A
#
# COMPACT_ATOMS: atom_id res chain seq x y z
N LEU A 1 -6.26 -1.33 -1.09
CA LEU A 1 -5.04 -2.07 -1.51
C LEU A 1 -4.74 -3.29 -0.63
N ARG A 2 -5.47 -3.47 0.50
CA ARG A 2 -5.20 -4.57 1.46
C ARG A 2 -5.24 -5.96 0.79
N HIS A 3 -6.16 -6.20 -0.14
CA HIS A 3 -6.22 -7.46 -0.89
C HIS A 3 -4.87 -7.86 -1.54
N ARG A 4 -4.07 -6.87 -2.01
CA ARG A 4 -2.73 -7.14 -2.58
C ARG A 4 -1.70 -7.54 -1.54
N MET A 5 -1.84 -7.03 -0.32
CA MET A 5 -0.95 -7.34 0.79
C MET A 5 -1.22 -8.75 1.33
N LEU A 6 -2.47 -9.22 1.24
CA LEU A 6 -2.88 -10.57 1.66
C LEU A 6 -2.49 -11.67 0.67
N GLU A 7 -2.21 -11.30 -0.59
CA GLU A 7 -1.78 -12.23 -1.64
C GLU A 7 -0.46 -11.76 -2.28
N PRO A 8 0.63 -11.65 -1.52
CA PRO A 8 1.88 -11.04 -1.99
C PRO A 8 2.52 -11.79 -3.15
N GLU A 9 2.37 -13.11 -3.22
CA GLU A 9 2.93 -13.94 -4.31
C GLU A 9 2.22 -13.69 -5.64
N ARG A 10 0.92 -13.46 -5.61
CA ARG A 10 0.08 -13.26 -6.81
C ARG A 10 -0.01 -11.79 -7.21
N LEU A 11 -0.21 -10.90 -6.25
CA LEU A 11 -0.55 -9.49 -6.46
C LEU A 11 0.50 -8.52 -5.94
N GLY A 12 1.42 -8.98 -5.11
CA GLY A 12 2.47 -8.19 -4.50
C GLY A 12 3.70 -7.99 -5.41
N TRP A 13 4.72 -7.40 -4.83
CA TRP A 13 6.01 -7.19 -5.48
C TRP A 13 6.94 -8.37 -5.17
N LYS A 14 7.22 -9.20 -6.16
CA LYS A 14 8.06 -10.40 -6.03
C LYS A 14 9.42 -10.13 -5.36
N TYR A 15 10.06 -9.00 -5.67
CA TYR A 15 11.34 -8.63 -5.06
C TYR A 15 11.25 -8.38 -3.55
N ASN A 16 10.12 -7.89 -3.06
CA ASN A 16 9.92 -7.68 -1.63
C ASN A 16 9.70 -8.99 -0.89
N ALA A 17 8.96 -9.93 -1.49
CA ALA A 17 8.73 -11.25 -0.91
C ALA A 17 10.05 -12.02 -0.73
N GLN A 18 10.90 -12.06 -1.78
CA GLN A 18 12.21 -12.70 -1.70
C GLN A 18 13.09 -12.03 -0.66
N TRP A 19 13.16 -10.69 -0.65
CA TRP A 19 13.92 -9.97 0.35
C TRP A 19 13.48 -10.28 1.78
N MET A 20 12.18 -10.37 2.03
CA MET A 20 11.65 -10.69 3.35
C MET A 20 11.99 -12.12 3.77
N GLN A 21 12.04 -13.07 2.83
CA GLN A 21 12.50 -14.44 3.09
C GLN A 21 13.99 -14.48 3.46
N ASP A 22 14.81 -13.76 2.71
CA ASP A 22 16.27 -13.75 2.91
C ASP A 22 16.68 -13.07 4.25
N HIS A 23 15.81 -12.20 4.81
CA HIS A 23 16.09 -11.38 5.99
C HIS A 23 15.09 -11.62 7.15
N GLN A 24 14.56 -12.83 7.27
CA GLN A 24 13.50 -13.15 8.23
C GLN A 24 13.87 -12.81 9.67
N GLN A 25 15.10 -13.13 10.09
CA GLN A 25 15.57 -12.88 11.45
C GLN A 25 15.65 -11.37 11.76
N GLU A 26 16.26 -10.60 10.86
CA GLU A 26 16.39 -9.14 11.01
C GLU A 26 15.02 -8.45 11.04
N ILE A 27 14.08 -8.92 10.23
CA ILE A 27 12.70 -8.43 10.19
C ILE A 27 11.97 -8.77 11.49
N ALA A 28 12.12 -9.99 12.01
CA ALA A 28 11.51 -10.40 13.28
C ALA A 28 12.04 -9.57 14.46
N ASP A 29 13.35 -9.31 14.48
CA ASP A 29 13.98 -8.49 15.51
C ASP A 29 13.53 -7.03 15.43
N LEU A 30 13.36 -6.48 14.23
CA LEU A 30 12.83 -5.14 13.99
C LEU A 30 11.37 -5.03 14.46
N LEU A 31 10.53 -5.99 14.14
CA LEU A 31 9.13 -6.02 14.58
C LEU A 31 9.03 -6.12 16.11
N ARG A 32 9.86 -6.95 16.73
CA ARG A 32 9.96 -7.05 18.19
C ARG A 32 10.42 -5.73 18.80
N HIS A 33 11.44 -5.09 18.21
CA HIS A 33 11.90 -3.78 18.67
C HIS A 33 10.76 -2.74 18.64
N ILE A 34 9.98 -2.68 17.55
CA ILE A 34 8.83 -1.77 17.45
C ILE A 34 7.74 -2.14 18.46
N ALA A 35 7.51 -3.44 18.70
CA ALA A 35 6.57 -3.90 19.72
C ALA A 35 6.95 -3.42 21.13
N ASP A 36 8.22 -3.50 21.48
CA ASP A 36 8.71 -3.20 22.82
C ASP A 36 8.99 -1.71 23.05
N LYS A 37 9.52 -1.01 22.06
CA LYS A 37 10.00 0.38 22.18
C LYS A 37 9.04 1.42 21.58
N GLY A 38 8.07 1.01 20.79
CA GLY A 38 7.12 1.89 20.13
C GLY A 38 7.51 2.29 18.70
N PRO A 39 6.85 3.33 18.16
CA PRO A 39 7.02 3.78 16.78
C PRO A 39 8.45 4.22 16.46
N VAL A 40 8.90 3.95 15.22
CA VAL A 40 10.28 4.22 14.77
C VAL A 40 10.32 4.97 13.43
N ARG A 41 11.40 5.68 13.20
CA ARG A 41 11.76 6.27 11.90
C ARG A 41 12.97 5.56 11.31
N ALA A 42 13.14 5.60 10.01
CA ALA A 42 14.34 5.09 9.36
C ALA A 42 15.64 5.77 9.88
N ALA A 43 15.53 7.02 10.31
CA ALA A 43 16.65 7.78 10.88
C ALA A 43 17.11 7.25 12.26
N ASP A 44 16.24 6.62 13.03
CA ASP A 44 16.56 6.12 14.37
C ASP A 44 17.57 4.95 14.32
N PHE A 45 17.73 4.31 13.15
CA PHE A 45 18.72 3.25 12.87
C PHE A 45 19.96 3.76 12.12
N ALA A 46 20.19 5.07 12.08
CA ALA A 46 21.20 5.69 11.22
C ALA A 46 22.64 5.65 11.78
N SER A 47 22.89 5.11 12.97
CA SER A 47 24.18 5.22 13.68
C SER A 47 24.93 3.89 13.75
N GLY A 48 25.62 3.54 12.66
CA GLY A 48 26.68 2.53 12.63
C GLY A 48 27.90 3.09 11.93
N ALA A 49 29.06 3.09 12.59
CA ALA A 49 30.30 3.75 12.15
C ALA A 49 30.94 3.17 10.87
N ASP A 50 30.43 2.08 10.31
CA ASP A 50 31.04 1.33 9.19
C ASP A 50 30.36 1.50 7.82
N HIS A 51 29.56 2.54 7.64
CA HIS A 51 28.83 2.70 6.39
C HIS A 51 29.60 3.59 5.42
N LYS A 52 30.25 2.99 4.39
CA LYS A 52 30.76 3.73 3.23
C LYS A 52 29.56 4.39 2.50
N PRO A 53 29.54 5.71 2.33
CA PRO A 53 28.44 6.40 1.69
C PRO A 53 28.47 6.13 0.19
N GLY A 54 27.55 5.27 -0.29
CA GLY A 54 27.22 5.14 -1.70
C GLY A 54 25.85 5.78 -1.94
N TRP A 55 25.71 6.54 -3.03
CA TRP A 55 24.45 7.21 -3.42
C TRP A 55 23.24 6.26 -3.42
N TRP A 56 23.46 4.95 -3.70
CA TRP A 56 22.45 3.92 -3.78
C TRP A 56 22.46 2.92 -2.60
N ALA A 57 23.34 3.11 -1.61
CA ALA A 57 23.40 2.24 -0.43
C ALA A 57 22.18 2.53 0.49
N TRP A 58 21.08 1.90 0.21
CA TRP A 58 19.92 1.91 1.09
C TRP A 58 20.29 1.23 2.40
N LYS A 59 20.15 1.95 3.50
CA LYS A 59 20.36 1.37 4.83
C LYS A 59 19.42 0.18 4.98
N PRO A 60 19.88 -1.01 5.39
CA PRO A 60 19.04 -2.21 5.47
C PRO A 60 17.72 -1.96 6.20
N HIS A 61 17.77 -1.30 7.35
CA HIS A 61 16.57 -0.98 8.15
C HIS A 61 15.53 -0.14 7.43
N LYS A 62 15.95 0.83 6.61
CA LYS A 62 15.00 1.59 5.78
C LYS A 62 14.25 0.68 4.81
N ARG A 63 14.96 -0.26 4.17
CA ARG A 63 14.36 -1.22 3.24
C ARG A 63 13.41 -2.18 3.97
N HIS A 64 13.79 -2.66 5.16
CA HIS A 64 12.92 -3.50 5.99
C HIS A 64 11.64 -2.75 6.36
N LEU A 65 11.71 -1.51 6.83
CA LEU A 65 10.55 -0.69 7.16
C LEU A 65 9.63 -0.47 5.95
N GLU A 66 10.19 -0.17 4.78
CA GLU A 66 9.40 0.04 3.55
C GLU A 66 8.76 -1.27 3.06
N ASN A 67 9.45 -2.40 3.16
CA ASN A 67 8.90 -3.70 2.80
C ASN A 67 7.78 -4.13 3.76
N LEU A 68 7.97 -3.97 5.06
CA LEU A 68 6.95 -4.23 6.07
C LEU A 68 5.72 -3.33 5.91
N PHE A 69 5.94 -2.05 5.58
CA PHE A 69 4.84 -1.14 5.23
C PHE A 69 4.11 -1.58 3.97
N SER A 70 4.83 -2.01 2.93
CA SER A 70 4.24 -2.50 1.69
C SER A 70 3.50 -3.83 1.89
N ALA A 71 3.95 -4.68 2.81
CA ALA A 71 3.28 -5.90 3.22
C ALA A 71 2.08 -5.66 4.15
N GLY A 72 1.95 -4.43 4.70
CA GLY A 72 0.87 -4.06 5.61
C GLY A 72 1.06 -4.57 7.04
N GLU A 73 2.27 -4.95 7.44
CA GLU A 73 2.63 -5.28 8.81
C GLU A 73 2.87 -4.00 9.64
N LEU A 74 3.46 -2.99 9.00
CA LEU A 74 3.62 -1.66 9.56
C LEU A 74 2.70 -0.66 8.87
N MET A 75 2.37 0.40 9.60
CA MET A 75 1.66 1.56 9.09
C MET A 75 2.38 2.85 9.47
N VAL A 76 2.08 3.93 8.75
CA VAL A 76 2.56 5.27 9.12
C VAL A 76 1.59 5.83 10.16
N SER A 77 2.05 5.92 11.42
CA SER A 77 1.27 6.50 12.51
C SER A 77 1.25 8.02 12.46
N GLU A 78 2.36 8.63 12.07
CA GLU A 78 2.49 10.07 11.92
C GLU A 78 3.65 10.44 10.97
N ARG A 79 3.80 11.75 10.70
CA ARG A 79 4.98 12.30 10.01
C ARG A 79 5.65 13.35 10.88
N ARG A 80 6.97 13.23 11.04
CA ARG A 80 7.82 14.23 11.74
C ARG A 80 8.83 14.78 10.76
N ASN A 81 8.79 16.08 10.50
CA ASN A 81 9.65 16.73 9.51
C ASN A 81 9.67 15.97 8.17
N PHE A 82 8.49 15.66 7.61
CA PHE A 82 8.27 14.87 6.40
C PHE A 82 8.71 13.38 6.47
N GLN A 83 9.41 12.96 7.51
CA GLN A 83 9.78 11.56 7.71
C GLN A 83 8.58 10.74 8.20
N ARG A 84 8.46 9.53 7.66
CA ARG A 84 7.44 8.57 8.11
C ARG A 84 7.86 8.00 9.46
N VAL A 85 6.93 7.97 10.40
CA VAL A 85 7.03 7.24 11.67
C VAL A 85 6.19 5.97 11.50
N TYR A 86 6.84 4.83 11.62
CA TYR A 86 6.22 3.52 11.43
C TYR A 86 5.86 2.90 12.77
N ASP A 87 4.68 2.31 12.85
CA ASP A 87 4.24 1.49 13.99
C ASP A 87 3.51 0.24 13.50
N LEU A 88 3.30 -0.70 14.41
CA LEU A 88 2.56 -1.93 14.13
C LEU A 88 1.15 -1.61 13.65
N ARG A 89 0.69 -2.31 12.62
CA ARG A 89 -0.68 -2.19 12.11
C ARG A 89 -1.73 -2.37 13.20
N SER A 90 -1.52 -3.32 14.11
CA SER A 90 -2.42 -3.58 15.22
C SER A 90 -2.57 -2.43 16.21
N ARG A 91 -1.57 -1.56 16.33
CA ARG A 91 -1.67 -0.35 17.15
C ARG A 91 -2.31 0.82 16.42
N VAL A 92 -2.00 0.97 15.12
CA VAL A 92 -2.54 2.08 14.30
C VAL A 92 -4.00 1.86 13.94
N LEU A 93 -4.38 0.59 13.73
CA LEU A 93 -5.75 0.18 13.37
C LEU A 93 -6.21 -0.98 14.27
N PRO A 94 -6.44 -0.76 15.57
CA PRO A 94 -6.76 -1.83 16.53
C PRO A 94 -8.07 -2.54 16.20
N GLU A 95 -9.04 -1.83 15.63
CA GLU A 95 -10.35 -2.38 15.25
C GLU A 95 -10.33 -3.15 13.91
N TRP A 96 -9.22 -3.10 13.17
CA TRP A 96 -9.15 -3.73 11.85
C TRP A 96 -8.97 -5.23 11.92
N GLN A 97 -9.90 -5.95 11.31
CA GLN A 97 -9.83 -7.40 11.10
C GLN A 97 -9.93 -7.70 9.60
N ASP A 98 -8.94 -8.37 9.03
CA ASP A 98 -8.90 -8.64 7.59
C ASP A 98 -10.12 -9.44 7.12
N ALA A 99 -10.59 -10.41 7.92
CA ALA A 99 -11.77 -11.21 7.59
C ALA A 99 -13.07 -10.39 7.45
N LEU A 100 -13.17 -9.25 8.15
CA LEU A 100 -14.36 -8.40 8.13
C LEU A 100 -14.23 -7.18 7.21
N HIS A 101 -13.02 -6.64 7.09
CA HIS A 101 -12.81 -5.32 6.48
C HIS A 101 -12.02 -5.36 5.16
N ALA A 102 -11.31 -6.45 4.85
CA ALA A 102 -10.60 -6.55 3.59
C ALA A 102 -11.58 -6.84 2.46
N LEU A 103 -11.57 -5.98 1.45
CA LEU A 103 -12.35 -6.17 0.25
C LEU A 103 -11.76 -7.30 -0.61
N SER A 104 -12.62 -8.03 -1.30
CA SER A 104 -12.19 -8.91 -2.39
C SER A 104 -11.46 -8.11 -3.47
N GLU A 105 -10.71 -8.79 -4.34
CA GLU A 105 -10.05 -8.11 -5.46
C GLU A 105 -11.07 -7.39 -6.36
N ALA A 106 -12.21 -8.02 -6.63
CA ALA A 106 -13.26 -7.45 -7.47
C ALA A 106 -13.87 -6.20 -6.83
N ASP A 107 -14.21 -6.27 -5.53
CA ASP A 107 -14.78 -5.12 -4.82
C ASP A 107 -13.76 -4.00 -4.67
N ALA A 108 -12.49 -4.32 -4.42
CA ALA A 108 -11.43 -3.33 -4.35
C ALA A 108 -11.19 -2.64 -5.70
N GLN A 109 -11.25 -3.37 -6.82
CA GLN A 109 -11.18 -2.79 -8.16
C GLN A 109 -12.38 -1.89 -8.43
N TRP A 110 -13.58 -2.32 -8.04
CA TRP A 110 -14.79 -1.53 -8.15
C TRP A 110 -14.67 -0.19 -7.41
N GLU A 111 -14.26 -0.22 -6.15
CA GLU A 111 -14.06 1.01 -5.37
C GLU A 111 -12.95 1.91 -5.93
N MET A 112 -11.88 1.34 -6.47
CA MET A 112 -10.84 2.13 -7.14
C MET A 112 -11.37 2.82 -8.41
N LEU A 113 -12.17 2.15 -9.23
CA LEU A 113 -12.79 2.76 -10.42
C LEU A 113 -13.77 3.88 -10.03
N ARG A 114 -14.58 3.66 -8.98
CA ARG A 114 -15.49 4.66 -8.42
C ARG A 114 -14.75 5.91 -7.94
N ASN A 115 -13.65 5.71 -7.20
CA ASN A 115 -12.80 6.81 -6.73
C ASN A 115 -12.10 7.54 -7.89
N SER A 116 -11.69 6.81 -8.94
CA SER A 116 -11.14 7.42 -10.16
C SER A 116 -12.17 8.33 -10.83
N ALA A 117 -13.40 7.86 -10.99
CA ALA A 117 -14.49 8.64 -11.60
C ALA A 117 -14.76 9.92 -10.79
N ARG A 118 -14.86 9.81 -9.47
CA ARG A 118 -15.06 10.96 -8.58
C ARG A 118 -13.90 11.97 -8.63
N SER A 119 -12.66 11.47 -8.70
CA SER A 119 -11.47 12.33 -8.76
C SER A 119 -11.30 13.05 -10.08
N LEU A 120 -11.67 12.41 -11.18
CA LEU A 120 -11.54 12.97 -12.53
C LEU A 120 -12.71 13.91 -12.90
N GLY A 121 -13.91 13.66 -12.36
CA GLY A 121 -15.12 14.40 -12.68
C GLY A 121 -15.59 14.12 -14.12
N ILE A 122 -14.92 14.66 -15.12
CA ILE A 122 -15.15 14.36 -16.55
C ILE A 122 -14.01 13.48 -17.04
N PHE A 123 -14.32 12.36 -17.71
CA PHE A 123 -13.32 11.39 -18.10
C PHE A 123 -13.73 10.57 -19.34
N ARG A 124 -12.73 10.04 -20.03
CA ARG A 124 -12.92 8.92 -20.97
C ARG A 124 -12.84 7.61 -20.18
N ALA A 125 -13.64 6.62 -20.52
CA ALA A 125 -13.69 5.33 -19.84
C ALA A 125 -12.31 4.69 -19.63
N ALA A 126 -11.43 4.79 -20.62
CA ALA A 126 -10.07 4.25 -20.57
C ALA A 126 -9.18 4.88 -19.47
N TRP A 127 -9.48 6.08 -18.98
CA TRP A 127 -8.69 6.75 -17.95
C TRP A 127 -8.95 6.22 -16.54
N LEU A 128 -10.14 5.61 -16.32
CA LEU A 128 -10.50 5.11 -14.99
C LEU A 128 -9.51 4.09 -14.43
N PRO A 129 -9.16 3.01 -15.16
CA PRO A 129 -8.17 2.06 -14.64
C PRO A 129 -6.76 2.64 -14.57
N ASP A 130 -6.40 3.57 -15.46
CA ASP A 130 -5.06 4.16 -15.50
C ASP A 130 -4.77 4.98 -14.24
N TYR A 131 -5.77 5.61 -13.65
CA TYR A 131 -5.62 6.41 -12.42
C TYR A 131 -4.95 5.64 -11.28
N TYR A 132 -5.30 4.36 -11.09
CA TYR A 132 -4.70 3.45 -10.11
C TYR A 132 -3.77 2.40 -10.73
N ARG A 133 -3.45 2.53 -12.01
CA ARG A 133 -2.66 1.55 -12.78
C ARG A 133 -3.21 0.13 -12.67
N LEU A 134 -4.52 0.02 -12.80
CA LEU A 134 -5.22 -1.26 -12.78
C LEU A 134 -5.02 -1.97 -14.11
N LYS A 135 -4.62 -3.23 -14.05
CA LYS A 135 -4.46 -4.09 -15.23
C LYS A 135 -5.70 -4.99 -15.37
N ARG A 136 -6.13 -5.21 -16.63
CA ARG A 136 -7.17 -6.20 -16.98
C ARG A 136 -8.48 -6.03 -16.22
N VAL A 137 -8.97 -4.80 -16.13
CA VAL A 137 -10.27 -4.50 -15.50
C VAL A 137 -11.38 -4.58 -16.51
N ALA A 138 -12.48 -5.25 -16.16
CA ALA A 138 -13.71 -5.27 -16.94
C ALA A 138 -14.45 -3.93 -16.79
N LEU A 139 -14.15 -2.95 -17.63
CA LEU A 139 -14.77 -1.62 -17.57
C LEU A 139 -16.26 -1.61 -17.91
N LYS A 140 -16.67 -2.39 -18.89
CA LYS A 140 -18.05 -2.36 -19.38
C LYS A 140 -19.09 -2.64 -18.28
N PRO A 141 -18.96 -3.73 -17.48
CA PRO A 141 -19.88 -3.97 -16.37
C PRO A 141 -19.87 -2.85 -15.31
N TYR A 142 -18.70 -2.24 -15.07
CA TYR A 142 -18.60 -1.11 -14.16
C TYR A 142 -19.41 0.09 -14.67
N LEU A 143 -19.20 0.49 -15.92
CA LEU A 143 -19.87 1.65 -16.51
C LEU A 143 -21.38 1.47 -16.54
N GLU A 144 -21.85 0.29 -16.97
CA GLU A 144 -23.28 -0.04 -17.00
C GLU A 144 -23.92 0.06 -15.61
N LYS A 145 -23.30 -0.54 -14.61
CA LYS A 145 -23.82 -0.52 -13.24
C LYS A 145 -23.77 0.89 -12.62
N ALA A 146 -22.67 1.62 -12.83
CA ALA A 146 -22.53 2.98 -12.32
C ALA A 146 -23.51 3.95 -12.98
N GLN A 147 -23.81 3.76 -14.28
CA GLN A 147 -24.83 4.51 -15.01
C GLN A 147 -26.24 4.21 -14.50
N GLN A 148 -26.58 2.92 -14.31
CA GLN A 148 -27.86 2.49 -13.75
C GLN A 148 -28.08 3.04 -12.33
N ALA A 149 -27.00 3.13 -11.53
CA ALA A 149 -27.05 3.71 -10.20
C ALA A 149 -27.06 5.25 -10.18
N GLY A 150 -26.98 5.92 -11.34
CA GLY A 150 -26.90 7.38 -11.43
C GLY A 150 -25.60 8.00 -10.93
N GLU A 151 -24.55 7.18 -10.73
CA GLU A 151 -23.25 7.66 -10.25
C GLU A 151 -22.42 8.36 -11.34
N ILE A 152 -22.66 8.01 -12.59
CA ILE A 152 -22.06 8.61 -13.80
C ILE A 152 -23.12 8.81 -14.87
N MET A 153 -22.89 9.75 -15.77
CA MET A 153 -23.72 9.97 -16.95
C MET A 153 -22.83 10.24 -18.18
N PRO A 154 -23.26 9.82 -19.39
CA PRO A 154 -22.56 10.20 -20.61
C PRO A 154 -22.73 11.70 -20.84
N VAL A 155 -21.66 12.35 -21.29
CA VAL A 155 -21.65 13.76 -21.67
C VAL A 155 -20.97 13.92 -23.03
N GLU A 156 -21.46 14.83 -23.83
CA GLU A 156 -20.79 15.26 -25.07
C GLU A 156 -19.99 16.53 -24.77
N VAL A 157 -18.75 16.55 -25.21
CA VAL A 157 -17.87 17.70 -25.08
C VAL A 157 -17.65 18.24 -26.50
N ALA A 158 -18.12 19.46 -26.72
CA ALA A 158 -17.94 20.17 -27.98
C ALA A 158 -16.50 20.63 -28.23
#